data_da452ca9d3bd357b3702104ffce97f70
#
_entry.id   da452ca9d3bd357b3702104ffce97f70
#
_cell.length_a   1.000
_cell.length_b   1.000
_cell.length_c   1.000
_cell.angle_alpha   90.00
_cell.angle_beta   90.00
_cell.angle_gamma   90.00
#
_symmetry.space_group_name_H-M   'P 1'
#
loop_
_entity.id
_entity.type
_entity.pdbx_description
1 polymer ?
#
loop_
_entity_poly.entity_id
_entity_poly.type
_entity_poly.pdbx_seq_one_letter_code
_entity_poly.pdbx_strand_id
1 'polypeptide(L)'
;TPSDHWIKKNSRFKELILKVSEDFEQDKIYTFGIAPTHPHTGYGWIKTNEPLNSTKEKGFDVELFIEKPNYNKASSMLKNKSFFWNCGIFFGRAEVFINEYEKYIPSILHKVSDSYQNLESDLSFLRLNEKGWDEMDKISIDHAIMEQSKNLKVVPFFGEWSDIGTWKNLMDQCEQDTN
;
A
#
# COMPACT_ATOMS: atom_id res chain seq x y z
N THR A 1 -2.94 -1.78 6.66
CA THR A 1 -1.48 -1.73 6.80
C THR A 1 -0.92 -3.13 6.98
N PRO A 2 0.26 -3.46 6.44
CA PRO A 2 0.99 -4.67 6.80
C PRO A 2 1.34 -4.69 8.30
N SER A 3 1.51 -5.87 8.87
CA SER A 3 1.81 -6.06 10.29
C SER A 3 3.30 -6.22 10.60
N ASP A 4 4.13 -6.38 9.58
CA ASP A 4 5.52 -6.80 9.63
C ASP A 4 6.50 -5.82 8.97
N HIS A 5 6.05 -4.65 8.58
CA HIS A 5 6.92 -3.59 8.04
C HIS A 5 7.69 -2.87 9.15
N TRP A 6 8.91 -2.49 8.84
CA TRP A 6 9.77 -1.75 9.73
C TRP A 6 9.89 -0.27 9.33
N ILE A 7 9.74 0.64 10.29
CA ILE A 7 9.90 2.09 10.13
C ILE A 7 10.77 2.59 11.28
N LYS A 8 11.99 3.05 10.99
CA LYS A 8 12.99 3.40 12.01
C LYS A 8 12.56 4.54 12.94
N LYS A 9 11.85 5.52 12.43
CA LYS A 9 11.31 6.65 13.20
C LYS A 9 9.80 6.70 13.05
N ASN A 10 9.10 5.82 13.76
CA ASN A 10 7.65 5.71 13.70
C ASN A 10 6.92 7.00 14.13
N SER A 11 7.51 7.83 15.01
CA SER A 11 6.95 9.14 15.38
C SER A 11 6.77 10.05 14.17
N ARG A 12 7.77 10.13 13.27
CA ARG A 12 7.70 10.93 12.05
C ARG A 12 6.63 10.42 11.08
N PHE A 13 6.48 9.11 10.96
CA PHE A 13 5.43 8.52 10.14
C PHE A 13 4.03 8.80 10.72
N LYS A 14 3.90 8.69 12.05
CA LYS A 14 2.67 9.05 12.77
C LYS A 14 2.30 10.52 12.56
N GLU A 15 3.26 11.44 12.69
CA GLU A 15 3.06 12.88 12.45
C GLU A 15 2.60 13.13 11.00
N LEU A 16 3.21 12.44 10.02
CA LEU A 16 2.79 12.54 8.62
C LEU A 16 1.35 12.08 8.41
N ILE A 17 0.95 10.94 9.01
CA ILE A 17 -0.44 10.45 8.93
C ILE A 17 -1.40 11.48 9.55
N LEU A 18 -1.10 12.00 10.73
CA LEU A 18 -1.95 12.99 11.39
C LEU A 18 -2.10 14.25 10.53
N LYS A 19 -1.00 14.76 9.98
CA LYS A 19 -1.02 15.92 9.09
C LYS A 19 -1.86 15.68 7.83
N VAL A 20 -1.71 14.51 7.20
CA VAL A 20 -2.52 14.14 6.02
C VAL A 20 -3.99 14.01 6.40
N SER A 21 -4.30 13.52 7.60
CA SER A 21 -5.68 13.34 8.06
C SER A 21 -6.43 14.66 8.35
N GLU A 22 -5.71 15.76 8.56
CA GLU A 22 -6.32 17.08 8.78
C GLU A 22 -6.91 17.70 7.50
N ASP A 23 -6.34 17.37 6.34
CA ASP A 23 -6.71 17.97 5.05
C ASP A 23 -6.76 16.93 3.91
N PHE A 24 -7.27 15.70 4.19
CA PHE A 24 -7.41 14.70 3.15
C PHE A 24 -8.72 14.80 2.38
N GLU A 25 -8.65 14.53 1.08
CA GLU A 25 -9.83 14.45 0.23
C GLU A 25 -10.61 13.18 0.55
N GLN A 26 -11.86 13.33 1.00
CA GLN A 26 -12.66 12.24 1.57
C GLN A 26 -13.09 11.17 0.57
N ASP A 27 -13.00 11.46 -0.72
CA ASP A 27 -13.30 10.54 -1.83
C ASP A 27 -12.05 9.84 -2.41
N LYS A 28 -10.89 10.02 -1.78
CA LYS A 28 -9.60 9.46 -2.23
C LYS A 28 -9.05 8.40 -1.30
N ILE A 29 -8.25 7.51 -1.87
CA ILE A 29 -7.38 6.58 -1.16
C ILE A 29 -5.95 7.11 -1.23
N TYR A 30 -5.33 7.27 -0.08
CA TYR A 30 -3.94 7.68 0.05
C TYR A 30 -3.05 6.47 0.27
N THR A 31 -1.89 6.47 -0.36
CA THR A 31 -0.79 5.57 -0.03
C THR A 31 0.47 6.36 0.26
N PHE A 32 1.50 5.71 0.83
CA PHE A 32 2.76 6.36 1.13
C PHE A 32 3.84 5.87 0.18
N GLY A 33 4.55 6.82 -0.41
CA GLY A 33 5.57 6.57 -1.42
C GLY A 33 6.97 6.75 -0.87
N ILE A 34 7.81 5.74 -1.08
CA ILE A 34 9.21 5.72 -0.69
C ILE A 34 10.08 6.06 -1.90
N ALA A 35 11.07 6.92 -1.71
CA ALA A 35 12.02 7.24 -2.80
C ALA A 35 12.82 6.00 -3.22
N PRO A 36 12.75 5.57 -4.50
CA PRO A 36 13.44 4.37 -4.93
C PRO A 36 14.94 4.58 -5.01
N THR A 37 15.71 3.63 -4.48
CA THR A 37 17.19 3.63 -4.49
C THR A 37 17.77 2.66 -5.49
N HIS A 38 17.01 1.65 -5.92
CA HIS A 38 17.42 0.62 -6.87
C HIS A 38 16.20 0.04 -7.61
N PRO A 39 16.39 -0.71 -8.71
CA PRO A 39 15.28 -1.24 -9.52
C PRO A 39 14.65 -2.48 -8.87
N HIS A 40 13.93 -2.29 -7.76
CA HIS A 40 13.28 -3.36 -7.02
C HIS A 40 12.08 -3.92 -7.77
N THR A 41 12.03 -5.25 -7.93
CA THR A 41 10.96 -5.96 -8.66
C THR A 41 9.87 -6.54 -7.75
N GLY A 42 10.07 -6.51 -6.45
CA GLY A 42 9.12 -7.02 -5.46
C GLY A 42 8.16 -5.96 -4.90
N TYR A 43 8.31 -4.68 -5.30
CA TYR A 43 7.46 -3.60 -4.84
C TYR A 43 6.55 -3.07 -5.94
N GLY A 44 5.42 -2.49 -5.54
CA GLY A 44 4.63 -1.61 -6.40
C GLY A 44 5.38 -0.30 -6.68
N TRP A 45 5.20 0.25 -7.87
CA TRP A 45 5.76 1.52 -8.31
C TRP A 45 4.65 2.50 -8.65
N ILE A 46 4.76 3.71 -8.11
CA ILE A 46 3.75 4.76 -8.22
C ILE A 46 4.34 5.94 -8.96
N LYS A 47 3.71 6.37 -10.05
CA LYS A 47 4.08 7.58 -10.80
C LYS A 47 3.16 8.73 -10.42
N THR A 48 3.75 9.91 -10.25
CA THR A 48 3.03 11.17 -10.06
C THR A 48 3.52 12.23 -11.05
N ASN A 49 2.76 13.30 -11.21
CA ASN A 49 3.19 14.48 -11.95
C ASN A 49 4.17 15.37 -11.18
N GLU A 50 4.33 15.12 -9.88
CA GLU A 50 5.25 15.86 -9.01
C GLU A 50 6.59 15.13 -8.88
N PRO A 51 7.72 15.84 -8.90
CA PRO A 51 9.02 15.21 -8.75
C PRO A 51 9.29 14.78 -7.30
N LEU A 52 10.16 13.77 -7.12
CA LEU A 52 10.58 13.23 -5.82
C LEU A 52 11.17 14.25 -4.83
N ASN A 53 11.65 15.40 -5.31
CA ASN A 53 12.23 16.45 -4.47
C ASN A 53 11.18 17.43 -3.91
N SER A 54 9.91 17.18 -4.14
CA SER A 54 8.85 17.99 -3.52
C SER A 54 8.85 17.74 -2.00
N THR A 55 9.17 18.77 -1.24
CA THR A 55 9.13 18.75 0.23
C THR A 55 7.72 18.88 0.81
N LYS A 56 6.72 18.91 -0.05
CA LYS A 56 5.33 19.06 0.35
C LYS A 56 4.82 17.75 0.95
N GLU A 57 4.51 17.76 2.22
CA GLU A 57 3.87 16.65 2.95
C GLU A 57 2.36 16.63 2.71
N LYS A 58 1.96 16.48 1.45
CA LYS A 58 0.56 16.35 1.02
C LYS A 58 0.42 15.23 0.00
N GLY A 59 -0.82 14.78 -0.26
CA GLY A 59 -1.11 13.81 -1.30
C GLY A 59 -0.99 14.40 -2.70
N PHE A 60 -0.31 13.70 -3.59
CA PHE A 60 -0.24 13.97 -5.03
C PHE A 60 -1.06 12.96 -5.79
N ASP A 61 -1.70 13.36 -6.88
CA ASP A 61 -2.46 12.44 -7.72
C ASP A 61 -1.55 11.38 -8.34
N VAL A 62 -2.00 10.13 -8.27
CA VAL A 62 -1.32 9.00 -8.89
C VAL A 62 -1.69 8.94 -10.36
N GLU A 63 -0.69 9.06 -11.23
CA GLU A 63 -0.85 8.92 -12.68
C GLU A 63 -0.84 7.46 -13.10
N LEU A 64 -0.02 6.64 -12.44
CA LEU A 64 0.17 5.24 -12.77
C LEU A 64 0.61 4.46 -11.54
N PHE A 65 0.02 3.28 -11.36
CA PHE A 65 0.43 2.29 -10.36
C PHE A 65 0.80 1.00 -11.10
N ILE A 66 1.93 0.38 -10.75
CA ILE A 66 2.42 -0.86 -11.36
C ILE A 66 2.93 -1.77 -10.25
N GLU A 67 2.24 -2.89 -10.05
CA GLU A 67 2.64 -3.87 -9.05
C GLU A 67 3.72 -4.80 -9.61
N LYS A 68 4.82 -4.97 -8.87
CA LYS A 68 5.90 -5.93 -9.12
C LYS A 68 6.37 -5.98 -10.58
N PRO A 69 6.88 -4.88 -11.14
CA PRO A 69 7.35 -4.83 -12.52
C PRO A 69 8.55 -5.76 -12.75
N ASN A 70 8.79 -6.14 -13.99
CA ASN A 70 10.05 -6.79 -14.33
C ASN A 70 11.24 -5.83 -14.19
N TYR A 71 12.46 -6.39 -14.15
CA TYR A 71 13.70 -5.63 -13.93
C TYR A 71 13.91 -4.50 -14.95
N ASN A 72 13.64 -4.74 -16.23
CA ASN A 72 13.83 -3.73 -17.28
C ASN A 72 12.91 -2.52 -17.06
N LYS A 73 11.66 -2.78 -16.71
CA LYS A 73 10.66 -1.74 -16.40
C LYS A 73 11.04 -0.98 -15.12
N ALA A 74 11.41 -1.70 -14.05
CA ALA A 74 11.90 -1.09 -12.80
C ALA A 74 13.13 -0.22 -13.03
N SER A 75 14.10 -0.68 -13.84
CA SER A 75 15.30 0.08 -14.19
C SER A 75 15.00 1.34 -15.00
N SER A 76 14.01 1.30 -15.87
CA SER A 76 13.54 2.46 -16.61
C SER A 76 12.85 3.48 -15.69
N MET A 77 12.01 3.00 -14.78
CA MET A 77 11.29 3.85 -13.82
C MET A 77 12.22 4.52 -12.82
N LEU A 78 13.27 3.82 -12.36
CA LEU A 78 14.28 4.38 -11.45
C LEU A 78 14.98 5.63 -12.02
N LYS A 79 15.17 5.68 -13.34
CA LYS A 79 15.78 6.84 -14.02
C LYS A 79 14.85 8.08 -14.04
N ASN A 80 13.58 7.86 -13.85
CA ASN A 80 12.56 8.91 -13.83
C ASN A 80 12.23 9.30 -12.38
N LYS A 81 12.58 10.52 -12.00
CA LYS A 81 12.42 11.06 -10.63
C LYS A 81 10.95 11.32 -10.21
N SER A 82 9.98 10.88 -10.98
CA SER A 82 8.55 10.98 -10.64
C SER A 82 7.96 9.67 -10.11
N PHE A 83 8.80 8.64 -9.87
CA PHE A 83 8.35 7.36 -9.34
C PHE A 83 8.70 7.19 -7.87
N PHE A 84 7.78 6.58 -7.14
CA PHE A 84 7.94 6.12 -5.76
C PHE A 84 7.74 4.61 -5.68
N TRP A 85 8.33 3.94 -4.68
CA TRP A 85 7.88 2.61 -4.27
C TRP A 85 6.61 2.73 -3.43
N ASN A 86 5.65 1.85 -3.66
CA ASN A 86 4.49 1.67 -2.78
C ASN A 86 4.92 0.96 -1.50
N CYS A 87 4.64 1.54 -0.34
CA CYS A 87 4.91 0.87 0.93
C CYS A 87 3.77 -0.05 1.41
N GLY A 88 2.68 -0.18 0.64
CA GLY A 88 1.55 -1.06 1.00
C GLY A 88 0.70 -0.57 2.17
N ILE A 89 0.85 0.69 2.58
CA ILE A 89 0.03 1.30 3.62
C ILE A 89 -0.98 2.23 2.95
N PHE A 90 -2.27 1.97 3.20
CA PHE A 90 -3.37 2.72 2.61
C PHE A 90 -4.18 3.43 3.68
N PHE A 91 -4.62 4.65 3.38
CA PHE A 91 -5.42 5.50 4.24
C PHE A 91 -6.58 6.11 3.45
N GLY A 92 -7.78 6.06 4.00
CA GLY A 92 -8.98 6.61 3.38
C GLY A 92 -10.23 6.21 4.15
N ARG A 93 -11.39 6.70 3.72
CA ARG A 93 -12.68 6.31 4.30
C ARG A 93 -13.04 4.89 3.87
N ALA A 94 -13.59 4.10 4.77
CA ALA A 94 -14.01 2.72 4.48
C ALA A 94 -14.96 2.63 3.28
N GLU A 95 -15.90 3.57 3.18
CA GLU A 95 -16.85 3.64 2.06
C GLU A 95 -16.17 3.81 0.69
N VAL A 96 -15.04 4.53 0.62
CA VAL A 96 -14.30 4.70 -0.64
C VAL A 96 -13.67 3.39 -1.07
N PHE A 97 -13.08 2.63 -0.13
CA PHE A 97 -12.57 1.27 -0.44
C PHE A 97 -13.69 0.36 -0.91
N ILE A 98 -14.85 0.33 -0.23
CA ILE A 98 -16.01 -0.49 -0.62
C ILE A 98 -16.47 -0.13 -2.04
N ASN A 99 -16.59 1.17 -2.36
CA ASN A 99 -16.98 1.63 -3.69
C ASN A 99 -15.98 1.23 -4.78
N GLU A 100 -14.68 1.25 -4.49
CA GLU A 100 -13.65 0.78 -5.42
C GLU A 100 -13.73 -0.75 -5.62
N TYR A 101 -13.98 -1.53 -4.57
CA TYR A 101 -14.23 -2.97 -4.69
C TYR A 101 -15.50 -3.27 -5.51
N GLU A 102 -16.59 -2.55 -5.26
CA GLU A 102 -17.84 -2.70 -6.02
C GLU A 102 -17.63 -2.40 -7.51
N LYS A 103 -16.82 -1.39 -7.81
CA LYS A 103 -16.53 -0.95 -9.17
C LYS A 103 -15.63 -1.91 -9.95
N TYR A 104 -14.54 -2.39 -9.33
CA TYR A 104 -13.50 -3.12 -10.05
C TYR A 104 -13.55 -4.63 -9.85
N ILE A 105 -14.04 -5.10 -8.71
CA ILE A 105 -14.09 -6.53 -8.40
C ILE A 105 -15.29 -6.89 -7.48
N PRO A 106 -16.53 -6.64 -7.95
CA PRO A 106 -17.75 -6.85 -7.16
C PRO A 106 -17.89 -8.31 -6.66
N SER A 107 -17.38 -9.28 -7.41
CA SER A 107 -17.43 -10.69 -7.03
C SER A 107 -16.75 -10.97 -5.68
N ILE A 108 -15.62 -10.32 -5.40
CA ILE A 108 -14.96 -10.46 -4.10
C ILE A 108 -15.77 -9.78 -3.01
N LEU A 109 -16.27 -8.56 -3.26
CA LEU A 109 -17.07 -7.83 -2.28
C LEU A 109 -18.31 -8.61 -1.88
N HIS A 110 -19.02 -9.23 -2.83
CA HIS A 110 -20.18 -10.07 -2.53
C HIS A 110 -19.81 -11.29 -1.68
N LYS A 111 -18.77 -12.04 -2.04
CA LYS A 111 -18.32 -13.22 -1.28
C LYS A 111 -17.86 -12.86 0.14
N VAL A 112 -17.16 -11.73 0.30
CA VAL A 112 -16.78 -11.22 1.64
C VAL A 112 -18.03 -10.84 2.43
N SER A 113 -19.00 -10.16 1.82
CA SER A 113 -20.26 -9.79 2.46
C SER A 113 -21.05 -11.03 2.91
N ASP A 114 -21.16 -12.04 2.07
CA ASP A 114 -21.84 -13.29 2.39
C ASP A 114 -21.13 -14.03 3.53
N SER A 115 -19.81 -14.09 3.52
CA SER A 115 -19.02 -14.69 4.61
C SER A 115 -19.18 -13.94 5.92
N TYR A 116 -19.31 -12.61 5.88
CA TYR A 116 -19.53 -11.76 7.04
C TYR A 116 -20.96 -11.89 7.59
N GLN A 117 -21.98 -11.99 6.74
CA GLN A 117 -23.37 -12.17 7.18
C GLN A 117 -23.61 -13.52 7.85
N ASN A 118 -22.80 -14.52 7.54
CA ASN A 118 -22.88 -15.88 8.09
C ASN A 118 -21.73 -16.17 9.06
N LEU A 119 -21.42 -15.20 9.93
CA LEU A 119 -20.39 -15.36 10.97
C LEU A 119 -20.73 -16.50 11.94
N GLU A 120 -19.73 -17.28 12.29
CA GLU A 120 -19.79 -18.32 13.28
C GLU A 120 -19.08 -17.88 14.57
N SER A 121 -19.75 -18.15 15.74
CA SER A 121 -19.15 -17.89 17.03
C SER A 121 -18.33 -19.11 17.49
N ASP A 122 -17.03 -18.91 17.72
CA ASP A 122 -16.12 -19.90 18.26
C ASP A 122 -15.44 -19.34 19.52
N LEU A 123 -15.93 -19.70 20.68
CA LEU A 123 -15.53 -19.14 21.98
C LEU A 123 -15.67 -17.60 21.99
N SER A 124 -14.55 -16.87 22.05
CA SER A 124 -14.50 -15.40 22.02
C SER A 124 -14.21 -14.84 20.62
N PHE A 125 -14.12 -15.68 19.59
CA PHE A 125 -13.83 -15.28 18.22
C PHE A 125 -15.10 -15.28 17.37
N LEU A 126 -15.16 -14.34 16.44
CA LEU A 126 -16.11 -14.37 15.32
C LEU A 126 -15.34 -14.83 14.07
N ARG A 127 -15.72 -15.99 13.54
CA ARG A 127 -15.10 -16.57 12.34
C ARG A 127 -15.96 -16.25 11.13
N LEU A 128 -15.32 -15.85 10.06
CA LEU A 128 -15.96 -15.73 8.75
C LEU A 128 -16.38 -17.13 8.28
N ASN A 129 -17.51 -17.22 7.56
CA ASN A 129 -17.94 -18.48 6.99
C ASN A 129 -16.90 -19.00 5.97
N GLU A 130 -16.36 -20.18 6.22
CA GLU A 130 -15.22 -20.76 5.50
C GLU A 130 -15.54 -21.00 4.02
N LYS A 131 -16.73 -21.47 3.71
CA LYS A 131 -17.13 -21.78 2.33
C LYS A 131 -17.09 -20.57 1.41
N GLY A 132 -17.65 -19.45 1.84
CA GLY A 132 -17.61 -18.20 1.05
C GLY A 132 -16.19 -17.65 0.91
N TRP A 133 -15.36 -17.84 1.94
CA TRP A 133 -13.97 -17.40 1.96
C TRP A 133 -13.09 -18.22 1.01
N ASP A 134 -13.19 -19.52 1.01
CA ASP A 134 -12.37 -20.42 0.18
C ASP A 134 -12.65 -20.34 -1.32
N GLU A 135 -13.86 -19.92 -1.67
CA GLU A 135 -14.28 -19.73 -3.07
C GLU A 135 -13.81 -18.38 -3.67
N MET A 136 -13.13 -17.52 -2.89
CA MET A 136 -12.65 -16.23 -3.38
C MET A 136 -11.40 -16.34 -4.23
N ASP A 137 -11.32 -15.50 -5.25
CA ASP A 137 -10.11 -15.33 -6.03
C ASP A 137 -8.98 -14.74 -5.16
N LYS A 138 -7.80 -15.36 -5.22
CA LYS A 138 -6.62 -14.90 -4.50
C LYS A 138 -5.94 -13.78 -5.28
N ILE A 139 -6.33 -12.55 -5.00
CA ILE A 139 -5.78 -11.35 -5.62
C ILE A 139 -5.43 -10.31 -4.55
N SER A 140 -4.30 -9.63 -4.68
CA SER A 140 -3.95 -8.53 -3.80
C SER A 140 -4.78 -7.28 -4.12
N ILE A 141 -4.98 -6.41 -3.12
CA ILE A 141 -5.64 -5.11 -3.32
C ILE A 141 -4.90 -4.26 -4.36
N ASP A 142 -3.57 -4.41 -4.46
CA ASP A 142 -2.74 -3.68 -5.42
C ASP A 142 -3.15 -4.01 -6.86
N HIS A 143 -3.29 -5.28 -7.20
CA HIS A 143 -3.76 -5.71 -8.51
C HIS A 143 -5.26 -5.50 -8.73
N ALA A 144 -6.06 -5.76 -7.69
CA ALA A 144 -7.52 -5.68 -7.81
C ALA A 144 -8.01 -4.23 -7.96
N ILE A 145 -7.39 -3.29 -7.23
CA ILE A 145 -7.88 -1.93 -7.09
C ILE A 145 -6.81 -0.91 -7.52
N MET A 146 -5.59 -0.96 -6.94
CA MET A 146 -4.65 0.15 -7.03
C MET A 146 -4.12 0.38 -8.45
N GLU A 147 -3.96 -0.67 -9.26
CA GLU A 147 -3.57 -0.53 -10.67
C GLU A 147 -4.67 0.06 -11.56
N GLN A 148 -5.93 0.04 -11.12
CA GLN A 148 -7.09 0.44 -11.91
C GLN A 148 -7.74 1.74 -11.43
N SER A 149 -7.60 2.05 -10.14
CA SER A 149 -8.25 3.20 -9.51
C SER A 149 -7.65 4.53 -9.97
N LYS A 150 -8.56 5.49 -10.23
CA LYS A 150 -8.21 6.89 -10.50
C LYS A 150 -8.36 7.77 -9.25
N ASN A 151 -8.73 7.16 -8.12
CA ASN A 151 -8.98 7.85 -6.88
C ASN A 151 -7.80 7.72 -5.89
N LEU A 152 -6.57 7.56 -6.42
CA LEU A 152 -5.38 7.37 -5.61
C LEU A 152 -4.58 8.66 -5.46
N LYS A 153 -4.08 8.87 -4.26
CA LYS A 153 -3.04 9.87 -3.97
C LYS A 153 -1.86 9.19 -3.29
N VAL A 154 -0.66 9.68 -3.57
CA VAL A 154 0.56 9.24 -2.89
C VAL A 154 1.13 10.39 -2.05
N VAL A 155 1.48 10.09 -0.82
CA VAL A 155 2.17 10.99 0.10
C VAL A 155 3.64 10.57 0.18
N PRO A 156 4.60 11.41 -0.20
CA PRO A 156 6.01 11.09 -0.05
C PRO A 156 6.39 10.91 1.42
N PHE A 157 7.05 9.79 1.73
CA PHE A 157 7.65 9.55 3.03
C PHE A 157 9.17 9.49 2.91
N PHE A 158 9.85 10.44 3.52
CA PHE A 158 11.31 10.56 3.50
C PHE A 158 11.97 9.98 4.76
N GLY A 159 11.40 8.89 5.28
CA GLY A 159 11.95 8.12 6.38
C GLY A 159 12.56 6.80 5.92
N GLU A 160 13.24 6.11 6.82
CA GLU A 160 13.72 4.76 6.59
C GLU A 160 12.56 3.77 6.74
N TRP A 161 12.31 2.99 5.70
CA TRP A 161 11.26 1.98 5.61
C TRP A 161 11.81 0.70 4.96
N SER A 162 11.34 -0.44 5.43
CA SER A 162 11.57 -1.75 4.82
C SER A 162 10.37 -2.65 5.04
N ASP A 163 10.05 -3.47 4.04
CA ASP A 163 9.05 -4.54 4.16
C ASP A 163 9.57 -5.78 4.89
N ILE A 164 10.87 -5.82 5.20
CA ILE A 164 11.59 -6.98 5.78
C ILE A 164 11.31 -8.30 5.04
N GLY A 165 11.02 -8.22 3.74
CA GLY A 165 10.63 -9.36 2.91
C GLY A 165 11.76 -10.36 2.61
N THR A 166 13.01 -10.05 2.98
CA THR A 166 14.19 -10.92 2.79
C THR A 166 15.12 -10.88 3.99
N TRP A 167 15.90 -11.96 4.17
CA TRP A 167 16.95 -11.99 5.20
C TRP A 167 17.96 -10.84 5.06
N LYS A 168 18.26 -10.43 3.82
CA LYS A 168 19.13 -9.30 3.56
C LYS A 168 18.51 -8.01 4.09
N ASN A 169 17.23 -7.75 3.80
CA ASN A 169 16.53 -6.56 4.30
C ASN A 169 16.51 -6.54 5.84
N LEU A 170 16.33 -7.70 6.48
CA LEU A 170 16.41 -7.81 7.93
C LEU A 170 17.81 -7.49 8.45
N MET A 171 18.85 -8.07 7.86
CA MET A 171 20.23 -7.81 8.26
C MET A 171 20.64 -6.34 8.09
N ASP A 172 20.16 -5.69 7.04
CA ASP A 172 20.42 -4.26 6.78
C ASP A 172 19.79 -3.34 7.86
N GLN A 173 18.81 -3.85 8.62
CA GLN A 173 18.15 -3.11 9.71
C GLN A 173 18.70 -3.44 11.10
N CYS A 174 19.42 -4.55 11.24
CA CYS A 174 20.07 -4.91 12.49
C CYS A 174 21.39 -4.13 12.68
N GLU A 175 21.72 -3.78 13.92
CA GLU A 175 23.06 -3.31 14.24
C GLU A 175 24.06 -4.43 13.92
N GLN A 176 25.02 -4.16 13.04
CA GLN A 176 26.05 -5.12 12.72
C GLN A 176 26.99 -5.27 13.90
N ASP A 177 27.15 -6.51 14.38
CA ASP A 177 28.17 -6.84 15.34
C ASP A 177 29.56 -6.52 14.75
N THR A 178 30.31 -5.71 15.43
CA THR A 178 31.66 -5.28 15.00
C THR A 178 32.75 -6.26 15.42
N ASN A 179 32.41 -7.53 15.69
CA ASN A 179 33.36 -8.59 16.01
C ASN A 179 33.81 -9.38 14.79
#